data_f4ae9003543d8450610a5884aae5623b
#
_entry.id   f4ae9003543d8450610a5884aae5623b
#
_cell.length_a   1.000
_cell.length_b   1.000
_cell.length_c   1.000
_cell.angle_alpha   90.00
_cell.angle_beta   90.00
_cell.angle_gamma   90.00
#
_symmetry.space_group_name_H-M   'P 1'
#
loop_
_entity.id
_entity.type
_entity.pdbx_description
1 polymer ?
#
loop_
_entity_poly.entity_id
_entity_poly.type
_entity_poly.pdbx_seq_one_letter_code
_entity_poly.pdbx_strand_id
1 'polypeptide(L)'
;MRRQRCGRAEWMRQSGWIGLFLLVLAVGARGEDTAKMKLARVKDVASVEGVRDNQLVGYGIVVGLHGTGDSSQTVFPLQTLASALERMGVSLQGNANASMMQTRNMAGVFLSGTLPPFAQPGNKVDVTVSSAGDARSLEGGVLLLAPMYGPDGQIYAQAQGPMVLGGYSVTANGSSKSVNYPTTARIPSGAIVERGVPLDLTRMRPLALLLEDADFRTAETVTANINRELGRTVAHAVDSRRIELQPTANEDIPALLARVEEVEVEVFPRAKVVVNERTGTVVIGGNVRLQPVTILHGGLVVNIVSHFEVAQPNPLAQGTTQVVQQTTVQAQDKPVNRIELKEGATIDDLVENLQQIGATARDIVSILQAMKEAGALEAELEVL
;
A
#
# COMPACT_ATOMS: atom_id res chain seq x y z
N MET A 1 4.91 -91.66 -12.66
CA MET A 1 6.15 -92.44 -12.40
C MET A 1 7.23 -91.55 -11.83
N ARG A 2 7.70 -92.00 -10.63
CA ARG A 2 9.03 -91.83 -10.02
C ARG A 2 9.62 -90.36 -9.95
N ARG A 3 9.83 -89.89 -8.78
CA ARG A 3 10.65 -90.08 -7.57
C ARG A 3 11.46 -88.83 -7.35
N GLN A 4 11.25 -88.06 -6.27
CA GLN A 4 12.03 -88.05 -5.03
C GLN A 4 13.55 -87.82 -5.21
N ARG A 5 14.06 -86.71 -4.63
CA ARG A 5 14.81 -86.68 -3.35
C ARG A 5 15.57 -85.33 -3.34
N CYS A 6 15.36 -84.46 -2.36
CA CYS A 6 16.13 -84.44 -1.10
C CYS A 6 17.57 -83.92 -1.27
N GLY A 7 17.82 -82.81 -0.67
CA GLY A 7 19.15 -82.23 -0.49
C GLY A 7 19.12 -80.97 0.39
N ARG A 8 19.32 -81.20 1.63
CA ARG A 8 19.49 -80.32 2.77
C ARG A 8 20.79 -79.49 2.60
N ALA A 9 20.78 -78.35 3.33
CA ALA A 9 21.92 -77.57 3.84
C ALA A 9 22.58 -76.53 2.89
N GLU A 10 22.28 -75.29 3.22
CA GLU A 10 23.33 -74.38 3.60
C GLU A 10 22.71 -73.11 4.21
N TRP A 11 22.50 -73.16 5.48
CA TRP A 11 22.35 -72.07 6.38
C TRP A 11 23.78 -71.63 6.75
N MET A 12 24.06 -70.39 6.54
CA MET A 12 25.18 -69.56 7.06
C MET A 12 25.93 -68.86 5.93
N ARG A 13 25.53 -67.63 5.70
CA ARG A 13 26.41 -66.48 5.31
C ARG A 13 25.61 -65.35 4.72
N GLN A 14 24.75 -64.70 5.49
CA GLN A 14 24.22 -63.40 5.16
C GLN A 14 23.84 -62.63 6.44
N SER A 15 24.80 -62.37 7.31
CA SER A 15 24.66 -61.50 8.47
C SER A 15 25.78 -60.47 8.52
N GLY A 16 26.05 -59.78 7.40
CA GLY A 16 27.14 -58.81 7.32
C GLY A 16 26.89 -57.52 6.58
N TRP A 17 25.70 -57.35 5.99
CA TRP A 17 25.47 -56.20 5.11
C TRP A 17 24.26 -55.32 5.46
N ILE A 18 23.62 -55.50 6.59
CA ILE A 18 22.46 -54.71 7.05
C ILE A 18 22.91 -53.56 7.97
N GLY A 19 24.18 -53.55 8.42
CA GLY A 19 24.69 -52.52 9.34
C GLY A 19 25.22 -51.24 8.69
N LEU A 20 25.35 -51.15 7.35
CA LEU A 20 26.00 -50.01 6.68
C LEU A 20 25.02 -49.09 5.92
N PHE A 21 23.73 -49.37 5.93
CA PHE A 21 22.74 -48.59 5.18
C PHE A 21 21.85 -47.66 6.08
N LEU A 22 22.07 -47.69 7.40
CA LEU A 22 21.29 -46.87 8.36
C LEU A 22 22.02 -45.67 8.92
N LEU A 23 23.22 -45.33 8.38
CA LEU A 23 24.02 -44.22 8.88
C LEU A 23 24.15 -43.03 7.90
N VAL A 24 23.31 -42.94 6.86
CA VAL A 24 23.34 -41.82 5.86
C VAL A 24 22.06 -41.01 5.80
N LEU A 25 21.11 -41.21 6.72
CA LEU A 25 19.84 -40.48 6.71
C LEU A 25 19.66 -39.47 7.87
N ALA A 26 20.75 -39.01 8.47
CA ALA A 26 20.71 -37.97 9.51
C ALA A 26 21.57 -36.77 9.10
N VAL A 27 21.43 -36.31 7.83
CA VAL A 27 22.00 -35.01 7.41
C VAL A 27 20.85 -34.09 7.04
N GLY A 28 20.55 -33.19 7.99
CA GLY A 28 20.12 -31.83 7.67
C GLY A 28 18.69 -31.61 7.25
N ALA A 29 17.72 -31.76 8.16
CA ALA A 29 16.60 -30.84 8.16
C ALA A 29 17.09 -29.50 8.76
N ARG A 30 17.93 -28.78 8.04
CA ARG A 30 17.99 -27.32 8.20
C ARG A 30 16.67 -26.82 7.64
N GLY A 31 15.79 -26.37 8.53
CA GLY A 31 14.65 -25.59 8.14
C GLY A 31 15.15 -24.32 7.46
N GLU A 32 15.31 -24.37 6.14
CA GLU A 32 15.31 -23.16 5.34
C GLU A 32 13.91 -22.57 5.50
N ASP A 33 13.86 -21.50 6.27
CA ASP A 33 12.74 -20.56 6.32
C ASP A 33 12.64 -19.92 4.93
N THR A 34 12.09 -20.65 3.99
CA THR A 34 11.74 -20.12 2.67
C THR A 34 10.64 -19.11 2.90
N ALA A 35 10.97 -17.84 2.81
CA ALA A 35 9.98 -16.78 2.60
C ALA A 35 9.00 -17.33 1.56
N LYS A 36 7.72 -17.42 1.94
CA LYS A 36 6.70 -18.06 1.09
C LYS A 36 6.67 -17.33 -0.23
N MET A 37 7.18 -17.96 -1.28
CA MET A 37 7.06 -17.49 -2.65
C MET A 37 5.57 -17.32 -2.96
N LYS A 38 5.23 -16.15 -3.46
CA LYS A 38 3.88 -15.85 -3.92
C LYS A 38 3.91 -15.82 -5.45
N LEU A 39 3.04 -16.61 -6.07
CA LEU A 39 2.78 -16.48 -7.50
C LEU A 39 1.93 -15.23 -7.71
N ALA A 40 2.41 -14.33 -8.54
CA ALA A 40 1.73 -13.12 -8.98
C ALA A 40 1.81 -13.04 -10.50
N ARG A 41 0.93 -12.28 -11.14
CA ARG A 41 1.05 -12.00 -12.56
C ARG A 41 1.90 -10.75 -12.76
N VAL A 42 2.53 -10.63 -13.92
CA VAL A 42 3.35 -9.45 -14.26
C VAL A 42 2.54 -8.16 -14.08
N LYS A 43 1.26 -8.12 -14.45
CA LYS A 43 0.38 -6.96 -14.25
C LYS A 43 0.14 -6.55 -12.79
N ASP A 44 0.37 -7.47 -11.83
CA ASP A 44 0.17 -7.23 -10.40
C ASP A 44 1.45 -6.69 -9.73
N VAL A 45 2.58 -6.70 -10.46
CA VAL A 45 3.90 -6.34 -9.92
C VAL A 45 4.67 -5.36 -10.81
N ALA A 46 4.16 -5.08 -12.00
CA ALA A 46 4.79 -4.17 -12.95
C ALA A 46 3.74 -3.33 -13.71
N SER A 47 4.14 -2.14 -14.08
CA SER A 47 3.39 -1.24 -14.95
C SER A 47 4.16 -0.94 -16.23
N VAL A 48 3.45 -0.55 -17.29
CA VAL A 48 4.09 -0.14 -18.55
C VAL A 48 4.64 1.28 -18.39
N GLU A 49 5.92 1.48 -18.71
CA GLU A 49 6.56 2.80 -18.65
C GLU A 49 5.79 3.83 -19.49
N GLY A 50 5.54 5.01 -18.91
CA GLY A 50 4.77 6.07 -19.56
C GLY A 50 3.25 5.94 -19.48
N VAL A 51 2.72 4.78 -19.11
CA VAL A 51 1.30 4.56 -18.85
C VAL A 51 1.03 4.92 -17.39
N ARG A 52 0.50 6.09 -17.13
CA ARG A 52 0.27 6.60 -15.78
C ARG A 52 -0.99 7.45 -15.69
N ASP A 53 -1.52 7.53 -14.52
CA ASP A 53 -2.55 8.50 -14.18
C ASP A 53 -2.01 9.93 -14.28
N ASN A 54 -2.84 10.85 -14.80
CA ASN A 54 -2.52 12.26 -14.87
C ASN A 54 -3.42 13.04 -13.90
N GLN A 55 -2.81 13.89 -13.10
CA GLN A 55 -3.55 14.72 -12.16
C GLN A 55 -4.13 15.93 -12.88
N LEU A 56 -5.43 16.18 -12.65
CA LEU A 56 -6.13 17.37 -13.14
C LEU A 56 -6.45 18.28 -11.98
N VAL A 57 -6.29 19.56 -12.20
CA VAL A 57 -6.65 20.61 -11.24
C VAL A 57 -7.57 21.63 -11.90
N GLY A 58 -8.45 22.23 -11.13
CA GLY A 58 -9.36 23.26 -11.63
C GLY A 58 -9.80 24.20 -10.52
N TYR A 59 -10.45 25.26 -10.93
CA TYR A 59 -11.11 26.19 -10.03
C TYR A 59 -12.57 26.35 -10.50
N GLY A 60 -13.50 26.31 -9.56
CA GLY A 60 -14.93 26.42 -9.86
C GLY A 60 -15.71 27.16 -8.79
N ILE A 61 -17.01 27.26 -9.02
CA ILE A 61 -17.94 27.85 -8.06
C ILE A 61 -19.01 26.80 -7.73
N VAL A 62 -19.23 26.67 -6.46
CA VAL A 62 -20.38 25.92 -5.90
C VAL A 62 -21.48 26.91 -5.57
N VAL A 63 -22.71 26.55 -5.91
CA VAL A 63 -23.92 27.32 -5.62
C VAL A 63 -24.94 26.50 -4.87
N GLY A 64 -25.93 27.14 -4.29
CA GLY A 64 -27.00 26.44 -3.56
C GLY A 64 -26.70 26.14 -2.11
N LEU A 65 -25.66 26.75 -1.55
CA LEU A 65 -25.30 26.63 -0.14
C LEU A 65 -26.29 27.41 0.74
N HIS A 66 -26.73 26.82 1.84
CA HIS A 66 -27.70 27.45 2.74
C HIS A 66 -27.05 28.36 3.79
N GLY A 67 -26.37 29.41 3.34
CA GLY A 67 -25.69 30.36 4.24
C GLY A 67 -24.35 29.87 4.79
N THR A 68 -23.83 28.75 4.31
CA THR A 68 -22.53 28.14 4.74
C THR A 68 -21.39 28.44 3.78
N GLY A 69 -21.66 29.13 2.69
CA GLY A 69 -20.68 29.54 1.69
C GLY A 69 -19.73 30.63 2.16
N ASP A 70 -18.95 31.16 1.21
CA ASP A 70 -17.94 32.18 1.45
C ASP A 70 -18.54 33.50 1.96
N SER A 71 -17.76 34.21 2.81
CA SER A 71 -18.16 35.53 3.28
C SER A 71 -18.00 36.58 2.18
N SER A 72 -18.62 37.76 2.41
CA SER A 72 -18.51 38.89 1.49
C SER A 72 -17.09 39.47 1.35
N GLN A 73 -16.14 39.05 2.17
CA GLN A 73 -14.74 39.44 2.11
C GLN A 73 -13.96 38.69 1.02
N THR A 74 -14.50 37.56 0.55
CA THR A 74 -13.85 36.72 -0.47
C THR A 74 -14.27 37.23 -1.87
N VAL A 75 -13.41 37.95 -2.56
CA VAL A 75 -13.71 38.59 -3.84
C VAL A 75 -13.74 37.63 -5.03
N PHE A 76 -12.92 36.59 -5.00
CA PHE A 76 -12.73 35.66 -6.11
C PHE A 76 -14.01 34.94 -6.61
N PRO A 77 -14.91 34.42 -5.76
CA PRO A 77 -16.12 33.77 -6.23
C PRO A 77 -17.04 34.70 -7.03
N LEU A 78 -17.13 35.97 -6.61
CA LEU A 78 -17.95 36.96 -7.30
C LEU A 78 -17.44 37.30 -8.70
N GLN A 79 -16.12 37.49 -8.85
CA GLN A 79 -15.51 37.77 -10.15
C GLN A 79 -15.67 36.60 -11.12
N THR A 80 -15.48 35.38 -10.63
CA THR A 80 -15.63 34.18 -11.44
C THR A 80 -17.10 33.97 -11.86
N LEU A 81 -18.05 34.20 -10.95
CA LEU A 81 -19.48 34.15 -11.27
C LEU A 81 -19.86 35.24 -12.28
N ALA A 82 -19.38 36.47 -12.12
CA ALA A 82 -19.62 37.52 -13.07
C ALA A 82 -19.12 37.17 -14.47
N SER A 83 -17.90 36.66 -14.57
CA SER A 83 -17.33 36.19 -15.84
C SER A 83 -18.10 35.01 -16.44
N ALA A 84 -18.63 34.09 -15.62
CA ALA A 84 -19.47 32.99 -16.07
C ALA A 84 -20.81 33.48 -16.61
N LEU A 85 -21.46 34.41 -15.92
CA LEU A 85 -22.72 35.03 -16.35
C LEU A 85 -22.56 35.85 -17.63
N GLU A 86 -21.47 36.60 -17.77
CA GLU A 86 -21.14 37.34 -19.02
C GLU A 86 -21.01 36.39 -20.22
N ARG A 87 -20.34 35.24 -20.04
CA ARG A 87 -20.27 34.18 -21.09
C ARG A 87 -21.63 33.59 -21.47
N MET A 88 -22.57 33.57 -20.53
CA MET A 88 -23.94 33.16 -20.77
C MET A 88 -24.84 34.29 -21.32
N GLY A 89 -24.28 35.47 -21.58
CA GLY A 89 -25.01 36.62 -22.12
C GLY A 89 -25.70 37.48 -21.09
N VAL A 90 -25.48 37.23 -19.79
CA VAL A 90 -26.01 38.04 -18.69
C VAL A 90 -24.96 39.10 -18.29
N SER A 91 -25.15 40.37 -18.70
CA SER A 91 -24.24 41.44 -18.30
C SER A 91 -24.61 41.99 -16.94
N LEU A 92 -23.65 42.00 -16.02
CA LEU A 92 -23.77 42.64 -14.71
C LEU A 92 -23.31 44.09 -14.72
N GLN A 93 -22.90 44.63 -15.90
CA GLN A 93 -22.45 46.02 -16.03
C GLN A 93 -23.64 46.95 -15.93
N GLY A 94 -23.71 47.75 -14.86
CA GLY A 94 -24.71 48.79 -14.65
C GLY A 94 -25.55 48.73 -13.41
N ASN A 95 -25.56 47.66 -12.68
CA ASN A 95 -26.27 47.60 -11.40
C ASN A 95 -25.27 47.61 -10.25
N ALA A 96 -25.28 48.67 -9.46
CA ALA A 96 -24.52 48.83 -8.22
C ALA A 96 -24.78 47.77 -7.14
N ASN A 97 -25.43 46.65 -7.51
CA ASN A 97 -25.95 45.63 -6.63
C ASN A 97 -25.16 44.33 -6.61
N ALA A 98 -23.97 44.29 -7.20
CA ALA A 98 -23.05 43.14 -7.03
C ALA A 98 -22.73 42.91 -5.54
N SER A 99 -22.71 43.97 -4.74
CA SER A 99 -22.53 43.92 -3.30
C SER A 99 -23.78 43.39 -2.54
N MET A 100 -24.94 43.27 -3.18
CA MET A 100 -26.16 42.71 -2.60
C MET A 100 -26.33 41.21 -2.87
N MET A 101 -25.48 40.58 -3.70
CA MET A 101 -25.50 39.14 -3.87
C MET A 101 -25.05 38.49 -2.57
N GLN A 102 -25.93 37.67 -1.99
CA GLN A 102 -25.60 36.91 -0.78
C GLN A 102 -24.53 35.86 -1.11
N THR A 103 -23.27 36.22 -0.93
CA THR A 103 -22.10 35.35 -1.16
C THR A 103 -22.16 34.08 -0.34
N ARG A 104 -22.87 34.10 0.80
CA ARG A 104 -23.02 32.94 1.70
C ARG A 104 -23.72 31.73 1.07
N ASN A 105 -24.37 31.89 -0.09
CA ASN A 105 -24.98 30.79 -0.82
C ASN A 105 -24.07 30.22 -1.91
N MET A 106 -22.83 30.71 -2.02
CA MET A 106 -21.83 30.25 -2.97
C MET A 106 -20.46 30.13 -2.31
N ALA A 107 -19.60 29.33 -2.92
CA ALA A 107 -18.21 29.19 -2.50
C ALA A 107 -17.28 28.98 -3.69
N GLY A 108 -16.11 29.62 -3.63
CA GLY A 108 -15.00 29.29 -4.53
C GLY A 108 -14.36 27.99 -4.11
N VAL A 109 -14.11 27.12 -5.07
CA VAL A 109 -13.58 25.79 -4.79
C VAL A 109 -12.45 25.41 -5.73
N PHE A 110 -11.49 24.67 -5.18
CA PHE A 110 -10.50 23.93 -5.96
C PHE A 110 -11.05 22.55 -6.33
N LEU A 111 -10.76 22.14 -7.54
CA LEU A 111 -11.11 20.85 -8.09
C LEU A 111 -9.85 20.02 -8.25
N SER A 112 -9.90 18.79 -7.88
CA SER A 112 -8.86 17.81 -8.19
C SER A 112 -9.49 16.51 -8.71
N GLY A 113 -8.84 15.89 -9.67
CA GLY A 113 -9.29 14.64 -10.24
C GLY A 113 -8.13 13.90 -10.89
N THR A 114 -8.33 12.62 -11.12
CA THR A 114 -7.33 11.76 -11.76
C THR A 114 -7.85 11.32 -13.12
N LEU A 115 -7.10 11.65 -14.17
CA LEU A 115 -7.38 11.20 -15.52
C LEU A 115 -6.64 9.88 -15.75
N PRO A 116 -7.35 8.75 -15.88
CA PRO A 116 -6.69 7.47 -16.13
C PRO A 116 -6.01 7.45 -17.50
N PRO A 117 -4.99 6.61 -17.69
CA PRO A 117 -4.37 6.43 -19.00
C PRO A 117 -5.39 5.94 -20.02
N PHE A 118 -5.18 6.29 -21.27
CA PHE A 118 -6.07 5.95 -22.40
C PHE A 118 -7.50 6.48 -22.27
N ALA A 119 -7.79 7.40 -21.35
CA ALA A 119 -9.11 8.02 -21.28
C ALA A 119 -9.46 8.69 -22.60
N GLN A 120 -10.66 8.41 -23.08
CA GLN A 120 -11.19 8.98 -24.33
C GLN A 120 -12.21 10.10 -24.03
N PRO A 121 -12.40 11.04 -24.95
CA PRO A 121 -13.48 12.02 -24.84
C PRO A 121 -14.83 11.35 -24.57
N GLY A 122 -15.56 11.88 -23.58
CA GLY A 122 -16.81 11.31 -23.10
C GLY A 122 -16.69 10.38 -21.90
N ASN A 123 -15.50 9.93 -21.54
CA ASN A 123 -15.30 9.17 -20.29
C ASN A 123 -15.59 10.06 -19.08
N LYS A 124 -16.09 9.45 -18.01
CA LYS A 124 -16.38 10.16 -16.76
C LYS A 124 -15.34 9.85 -15.71
N VAL A 125 -14.94 10.86 -14.98
CA VAL A 125 -13.99 10.76 -13.85
C VAL A 125 -14.56 11.40 -12.60
N ASP A 126 -14.13 10.91 -11.45
CA ASP A 126 -14.52 11.45 -10.17
C ASP A 126 -13.78 12.76 -9.89
N VAL A 127 -14.45 13.67 -9.21
CA VAL A 127 -13.87 14.96 -8.84
C VAL A 127 -13.96 15.15 -7.33
N THR A 128 -12.85 15.54 -6.74
CA THR A 128 -12.81 16.03 -5.36
C THR A 128 -12.84 17.54 -5.38
N VAL A 129 -13.72 18.11 -4.56
CA VAL A 129 -13.99 19.54 -4.45
C VAL A 129 -13.59 20.00 -3.05
N SER A 130 -12.76 21.02 -2.95
CA SER A 130 -12.31 21.59 -1.67
C SER A 130 -12.51 23.10 -1.66
N SER A 131 -13.05 23.64 -0.57
CA SER A 131 -13.23 25.09 -0.43
C SER A 131 -11.90 25.82 -0.55
N ALA A 132 -11.89 26.86 -1.37
CA ALA A 132 -10.75 27.76 -1.55
C ALA A 132 -10.84 29.02 -0.67
N GLY A 133 -12.04 29.32 -0.17
CA GLY A 133 -12.33 30.49 0.66
C GLY A 133 -12.59 30.11 2.13
N ASP A 134 -13.51 30.85 2.75
CA ASP A 134 -13.87 30.70 4.16
C ASP A 134 -15.26 30.03 4.35
N ALA A 135 -15.71 29.27 3.34
CA ALA A 135 -16.92 28.50 3.42
C ALA A 135 -16.86 27.47 4.58
N ARG A 136 -17.93 27.41 5.37
CA ARG A 136 -18.03 26.54 6.55
C ARG A 136 -18.47 25.13 6.20
N SER A 137 -19.25 24.98 5.13
CA SER A 137 -19.72 23.68 4.63
C SER A 137 -20.11 23.83 3.16
N LEU A 138 -19.85 22.75 2.41
CA LEU A 138 -20.28 22.62 1.01
C LEU A 138 -21.56 21.76 0.87
N GLU A 139 -22.22 21.46 1.98
CA GLU A 139 -23.41 20.60 2.00
C GLU A 139 -24.57 21.17 1.18
N GLY A 140 -25.19 20.31 0.36
CA GLY A 140 -26.31 20.67 -0.51
C GLY A 140 -25.93 21.48 -1.73
N GLY A 141 -24.65 21.81 -1.89
CA GLY A 141 -24.18 22.59 -3.01
C GLY A 141 -24.07 21.81 -4.33
N VAL A 142 -24.11 22.57 -5.42
CA VAL A 142 -23.93 22.06 -6.78
C VAL A 142 -22.76 22.82 -7.41
N LEU A 143 -21.80 22.10 -7.97
CA LEU A 143 -20.68 22.66 -8.73
C LEU A 143 -21.20 23.14 -10.10
N LEU A 144 -20.96 24.39 -10.43
CA LEU A 144 -21.17 24.90 -11.79
C LEU A 144 -20.09 24.38 -12.73
N LEU A 145 -20.40 24.38 -14.04
CA LEU A 145 -19.47 23.91 -15.06
C LEU A 145 -18.12 24.61 -14.93
N ALA A 146 -17.08 23.82 -14.67
CA ALA A 146 -15.72 24.31 -14.42
C ALA A 146 -14.69 23.46 -15.17
N PRO A 147 -13.73 24.12 -15.84
CA PRO A 147 -12.66 23.41 -16.55
C PRO A 147 -11.63 22.80 -15.57
N MET A 148 -11.12 21.64 -15.95
CA MET A 148 -10.00 21.00 -15.27
C MET A 148 -8.80 20.91 -16.19
N TYR A 149 -7.65 21.36 -15.68
CA TYR A 149 -6.41 21.53 -16.43
C TYR A 149 -5.39 20.46 -16.06
N GLY A 150 -4.64 20.02 -17.05
CA GLY A 150 -3.43 19.23 -16.83
C GLY A 150 -2.20 20.12 -16.48
N PRO A 151 -1.05 19.50 -16.21
CA PRO A 151 0.20 20.23 -15.89
C PRO A 151 0.71 21.12 -17.03
N ASP A 152 0.29 20.85 -18.26
CA ASP A 152 0.60 21.64 -19.47
C ASP A 152 -0.31 22.86 -19.66
N GLY A 153 -1.25 23.10 -18.73
CA GLY A 153 -2.21 24.19 -18.78
C GLY A 153 -3.35 23.99 -19.80
N GLN A 154 -3.46 22.81 -20.40
CA GLN A 154 -4.56 22.50 -21.31
C GLN A 154 -5.77 21.95 -20.57
N ILE A 155 -6.98 22.17 -21.11
CA ILE A 155 -8.22 21.63 -20.56
C ILE A 155 -8.36 20.18 -21.03
N TYR A 156 -8.48 19.26 -20.07
CA TYR A 156 -8.69 17.84 -20.31
C TYR A 156 -10.09 17.35 -19.94
N ALA A 157 -10.73 18.00 -18.97
CA ALA A 157 -12.08 17.63 -18.55
C ALA A 157 -12.89 18.84 -18.11
N GLN A 158 -14.20 18.69 -18.08
CA GLN A 158 -15.15 19.67 -17.53
C GLN A 158 -15.94 19.02 -16.40
N ALA A 159 -15.90 19.67 -15.24
CA ALA A 159 -16.56 19.18 -14.02
C ALA A 159 -17.85 19.94 -13.75
N GLN A 160 -18.93 19.21 -13.39
CA GLN A 160 -20.20 19.73 -12.98
C GLN A 160 -21.00 18.71 -12.17
N GLY A 161 -21.80 19.13 -11.21
CA GLY A 161 -22.75 18.22 -10.59
C GLY A 161 -22.98 18.45 -9.09
N PRO A 162 -23.95 17.72 -8.53
CA PRO A 162 -24.23 17.76 -7.10
C PRO A 162 -23.11 17.11 -6.31
N MET A 163 -22.82 17.68 -5.14
CA MET A 163 -21.73 17.21 -4.28
C MET A 163 -22.23 16.24 -3.23
N VAL A 164 -21.41 15.22 -2.95
CA VAL A 164 -21.60 14.27 -1.87
C VAL A 164 -20.55 14.52 -0.80
N LEU A 165 -20.96 14.84 0.41
CA LEU A 165 -20.06 15.01 1.54
C LEU A 165 -19.95 13.73 2.35
N GLY A 166 -18.74 13.44 2.83
CA GLY A 166 -18.49 12.33 3.74
C GLY A 166 -18.72 12.67 5.21
N GLY A 167 -19.27 13.86 5.53
CA GLY A 167 -19.45 14.33 6.90
C GLY A 167 -20.59 15.35 7.01
N TYR A 168 -20.94 15.67 8.25
CA TYR A 168 -21.94 16.70 8.56
C TYR A 168 -21.44 17.65 9.66
N SER A 169 -21.94 18.88 9.66
CA SER A 169 -21.70 19.85 10.71
C SER A 169 -23.06 20.27 11.31
N VAL A 170 -23.24 20.05 12.61
CA VAL A 170 -24.45 20.48 13.33
C VAL A 170 -24.06 21.58 14.31
N THR A 171 -24.71 22.71 14.17
CA THR A 171 -24.58 23.83 15.12
C THR A 171 -25.89 23.98 15.88
N ALA A 172 -25.90 23.78 17.20
CA ALA A 172 -27.04 23.99 18.07
C ALA A 172 -26.59 24.75 19.31
N ASN A 173 -27.34 25.79 19.70
CA ASN A 173 -27.15 26.55 20.95
C ASN A 173 -25.73 27.03 21.24
N GLY A 174 -25.01 27.49 20.20
CA GLY A 174 -23.63 27.98 20.39
C GLY A 174 -22.55 26.91 20.45
N SER A 175 -22.90 25.64 20.43
CA SER A 175 -21.95 24.50 20.30
C SER A 175 -22.00 23.95 18.88
N SER A 176 -20.87 23.86 18.22
CA SER A 176 -20.77 23.24 16.89
C SER A 176 -20.03 21.90 17.02
N LYS A 177 -20.66 20.83 16.54
CA LYS A 177 -20.05 19.52 16.39
C LYS A 177 -19.88 19.25 14.90
N SER A 178 -18.66 19.25 14.43
CA SER A 178 -18.30 18.85 13.08
C SER A 178 -17.77 17.41 13.10
N VAL A 179 -18.31 16.58 12.23
CA VAL A 179 -17.83 15.22 12.02
C VAL A 179 -17.35 15.14 10.58
N ASN A 180 -16.08 14.79 10.39
CA ASN A 180 -15.36 14.83 9.12
C ASN A 180 -15.18 16.26 8.56
N TYR A 181 -14.72 16.37 7.32
CA TYR A 181 -14.37 17.65 6.68
C TYR A 181 -15.55 18.19 5.88
N PRO A 182 -16.38 19.11 6.42
CA PRO A 182 -17.54 19.65 5.71
C PRO A 182 -17.16 20.55 4.53
N THR A 183 -15.89 20.96 4.44
CA THR A 183 -15.34 21.82 3.39
C THR A 183 -14.75 21.05 2.22
N THR A 184 -14.81 19.70 2.26
CA THR A 184 -14.38 18.83 1.16
C THR A 184 -15.52 17.89 0.78
N ALA A 185 -15.77 17.80 -0.51
CA ALA A 185 -16.85 17.00 -1.08
C ALA A 185 -16.33 16.19 -2.29
N ARG A 186 -17.11 15.21 -2.71
CA ARG A 186 -16.84 14.41 -3.91
C ARG A 186 -18.02 14.49 -4.86
N ILE A 187 -17.73 14.52 -6.16
CA ILE A 187 -18.73 14.41 -7.22
C ILE A 187 -18.39 13.12 -7.99
N PRO A 188 -19.05 12.00 -7.71
CA PRO A 188 -18.84 10.75 -8.43
C PRO A 188 -19.19 10.93 -9.91
N SER A 189 -18.29 10.53 -10.81
CA SER A 189 -18.45 10.73 -12.26
C SER A 189 -18.76 12.18 -12.64
N GLY A 190 -18.24 13.14 -11.86
CA GLY A 190 -18.59 14.55 -11.95
C GLY A 190 -17.87 15.32 -13.04
N ALA A 191 -16.83 14.79 -13.65
CA ALA A 191 -16.20 15.42 -14.80
C ALA A 191 -16.27 14.52 -16.04
N ILE A 192 -16.47 15.17 -17.18
CA ILE A 192 -16.45 14.54 -18.50
C ILE A 192 -15.12 14.90 -19.17
N VAL A 193 -14.42 13.89 -19.64
CA VAL A 193 -13.18 14.06 -20.39
C VAL A 193 -13.49 14.66 -21.77
N GLU A 194 -12.85 15.78 -22.09
CA GLU A 194 -12.96 16.46 -23.38
C GLU A 194 -11.79 16.11 -24.29
N ARG A 195 -10.64 15.81 -23.68
CA ARG A 195 -9.41 15.47 -24.41
C ARG A 195 -8.68 14.35 -23.69
N GLY A 196 -8.32 13.30 -24.42
CA GLY A 196 -7.43 12.26 -23.93
C GLY A 196 -5.97 12.72 -23.93
N VAL A 197 -5.14 12.13 -23.08
CA VAL A 197 -3.70 12.26 -23.19
C VAL A 197 -3.23 11.41 -24.36
N PRO A 198 -2.55 12.00 -25.37
CA PRO A 198 -2.08 11.23 -26.51
C PRO A 198 -0.96 10.29 -26.07
N LEU A 199 -1.27 9.03 -25.90
CA LEU A 199 -0.32 7.98 -25.61
C LEU A 199 -0.31 7.00 -26.79
N ASP A 200 0.78 6.99 -27.56
CA ASP A 200 0.97 6.11 -28.70
C ASP A 200 2.00 5.03 -28.37
N LEU A 201 1.53 3.88 -27.96
CA LEU A 201 2.38 2.74 -27.59
C LEU A 201 3.29 2.29 -28.76
N THR A 202 2.90 2.57 -30.03
CA THR A 202 3.70 2.16 -31.20
C THR A 202 4.94 3.03 -31.38
N ARG A 203 4.90 4.25 -30.84
CA ARG A 203 6.01 5.20 -30.87
C ARG A 203 6.92 5.10 -29.65
N MET A 204 6.47 4.41 -28.59
CA MET A 204 7.27 4.18 -27.40
C MET A 204 8.29 3.07 -27.70
N ARG A 205 9.50 3.46 -28.10
CA ARG A 205 10.61 2.54 -28.32
C ARG A 205 11.86 3.09 -27.65
N PRO A 206 12.45 2.32 -26.71
CA PRO A 206 12.06 0.98 -26.27
C PRO A 206 10.80 0.96 -25.43
N LEU A 207 9.96 -0.07 -25.59
CA LEU A 207 8.85 -0.35 -24.67
C LEU A 207 9.44 -0.95 -23.41
N ALA A 208 9.02 -0.50 -22.22
CA ALA A 208 9.55 -1.03 -20.98
C ALA A 208 8.47 -1.26 -19.92
N LEU A 209 8.73 -2.22 -19.07
CA LEU A 209 7.98 -2.47 -17.85
C LEU A 209 8.74 -1.90 -16.65
N LEU A 210 8.03 -1.30 -15.73
CA LEU A 210 8.56 -0.81 -14.45
C LEU A 210 7.99 -1.65 -13.32
N LEU A 211 8.87 -2.31 -12.57
CA LEU A 211 8.48 -3.03 -11.36
C LEU A 211 8.06 -2.04 -10.29
N GLU A 212 6.98 -2.34 -9.55
CA GLU A 212 6.53 -1.54 -8.42
C GLU A 212 7.60 -1.53 -7.32
N ASP A 213 8.13 -2.71 -6.98
CA ASP A 213 9.24 -2.88 -6.04
C ASP A 213 10.54 -3.14 -6.78
N ALA A 214 11.58 -2.33 -6.46
CA ALA A 214 12.90 -2.48 -7.05
C ALA A 214 13.62 -3.69 -6.46
N ASP A 215 13.74 -4.78 -7.23
CA ASP A 215 14.43 -6.01 -6.85
C ASP A 215 15.04 -6.69 -8.06
N PHE A 216 16.37 -6.89 -8.03
CA PHE A 216 17.11 -7.53 -9.13
C PHE A 216 16.67 -8.97 -9.39
N ARG A 217 16.36 -9.72 -8.34
CA ARG A 217 15.92 -11.11 -8.46
C ARG A 217 14.55 -11.20 -9.13
N THR A 218 13.64 -10.35 -8.73
CA THR A 218 12.31 -10.25 -9.36
C THR A 218 12.44 -9.81 -10.82
N ALA A 219 13.27 -8.82 -11.13
CA ALA A 219 13.51 -8.37 -12.49
C ALA A 219 14.02 -9.49 -13.39
N GLU A 220 14.99 -10.28 -12.91
CA GLU A 220 15.55 -11.44 -13.62
C GLU A 220 14.49 -12.53 -13.82
N THR A 221 13.71 -12.84 -12.77
CA THR A 221 12.65 -13.86 -12.84
C THR A 221 11.56 -13.47 -13.82
N VAL A 222 11.10 -12.22 -13.79
CA VAL A 222 10.11 -11.67 -14.74
C VAL A 222 10.64 -11.76 -16.16
N THR A 223 11.89 -11.33 -16.39
CA THR A 223 12.53 -11.38 -17.71
C THR A 223 12.60 -12.81 -18.26
N ALA A 224 13.06 -13.75 -17.43
CA ALA A 224 13.19 -15.16 -17.82
C ALA A 224 11.82 -15.79 -18.14
N ASN A 225 10.79 -15.50 -17.33
CA ASN A 225 9.46 -16.06 -17.53
C ASN A 225 8.79 -15.47 -18.76
N ILE A 226 8.91 -14.17 -19.03
CA ILE A 226 8.40 -13.54 -20.27
C ILE A 226 9.05 -14.18 -21.50
N ASN A 227 10.37 -14.33 -21.51
CA ASN A 227 11.10 -14.91 -22.62
C ASN A 227 10.72 -16.39 -22.84
N ARG A 228 10.48 -17.13 -21.77
CA ARG A 228 10.03 -18.54 -21.83
C ARG A 228 8.64 -18.64 -22.42
N GLU A 229 7.68 -17.82 -21.95
CA GLU A 229 6.30 -17.82 -22.43
C GLU A 229 6.18 -17.41 -23.90
N LEU A 230 6.98 -16.42 -24.31
CA LEU A 230 6.99 -15.97 -25.71
C LEU A 230 7.83 -16.85 -26.65
N GLY A 231 8.65 -17.76 -26.09
CA GLY A 231 9.53 -18.66 -26.86
C GLY A 231 10.67 -17.94 -27.61
N ARG A 232 10.98 -16.70 -27.23
CA ARG A 232 12.02 -15.87 -27.84
C ARG A 232 12.53 -14.83 -26.83
N THR A 233 13.74 -14.32 -27.04
CA THR A 233 14.31 -13.25 -26.20
C THR A 233 13.70 -11.90 -26.60
N VAL A 234 12.70 -11.46 -25.84
CA VAL A 234 12.00 -10.18 -26.04
C VAL A 234 12.29 -9.24 -24.87
N ALA A 235 12.35 -9.78 -23.66
CA ALA A 235 12.54 -9.03 -22.45
C ALA A 235 14.03 -9.02 -22.04
N HIS A 236 14.49 -7.88 -21.52
CA HIS A 236 15.83 -7.70 -20.98
C HIS A 236 15.78 -6.79 -19.74
N ALA A 237 16.24 -7.26 -18.59
CA ALA A 237 16.35 -6.45 -17.39
C ALA A 237 17.52 -5.47 -17.55
N VAL A 238 17.23 -4.18 -17.45
CA VAL A 238 18.22 -3.09 -17.50
C VAL A 238 18.74 -2.79 -16.11
N ASP A 239 17.84 -2.77 -15.14
CA ASP A 239 18.14 -2.55 -13.73
C ASP A 239 17.12 -3.28 -12.83
N SER A 240 17.14 -3.02 -11.52
CA SER A 240 16.27 -3.65 -10.54
C SER A 240 14.78 -3.31 -10.69
N ARG A 241 14.44 -2.33 -11.53
CA ARG A 241 13.07 -1.83 -11.71
C ARG A 241 12.63 -1.86 -13.16
N ARG A 242 13.56 -1.66 -14.12
CA ARG A 242 13.24 -1.45 -15.52
C ARG A 242 13.58 -2.69 -16.36
N ILE A 243 12.57 -3.19 -17.06
CA ILE A 243 12.69 -4.33 -17.98
C ILE A 243 12.28 -3.84 -19.37
N GLU A 244 13.22 -3.80 -20.30
CA GLU A 244 12.95 -3.43 -21.68
C GLU A 244 12.35 -4.60 -22.45
N LEU A 245 11.33 -4.28 -23.25
CA LEU A 245 10.72 -5.19 -24.20
C LEU A 245 11.11 -4.77 -25.62
N GLN A 246 11.58 -5.71 -26.43
CA GLN A 246 11.98 -5.50 -27.82
C GLN A 246 11.00 -6.21 -28.76
N PRO A 247 9.84 -5.55 -29.07
CA PRO A 247 8.88 -6.10 -30.03
C PRO A 247 9.48 -6.14 -31.44
N THR A 248 9.02 -7.07 -32.27
CA THR A 248 9.38 -7.11 -33.69
C THR A 248 8.73 -5.94 -34.47
N ALA A 249 9.22 -5.63 -35.63
CA ALA A 249 8.83 -4.42 -36.37
C ALA A 249 7.33 -4.30 -36.69
N ASN A 250 6.61 -5.42 -36.85
CA ASN A 250 5.19 -5.46 -37.18
C ASN A 250 4.35 -6.14 -36.10
N GLU A 251 4.84 -6.18 -34.87
CA GLU A 251 4.12 -6.82 -33.77
C GLU A 251 3.02 -5.90 -33.23
N ASP A 252 1.85 -6.46 -32.98
CA ASP A 252 0.75 -5.78 -32.30
C ASP A 252 1.11 -5.61 -30.83
N ILE A 253 1.42 -4.37 -30.43
CA ILE A 253 1.88 -4.03 -29.07
C ILE A 253 0.81 -4.36 -28.01
N PRO A 254 -0.48 -4.01 -28.18
CA PRO A 254 -1.53 -4.43 -27.25
C PRO A 254 -1.61 -5.95 -27.06
N ALA A 255 -1.52 -6.72 -28.12
CA ALA A 255 -1.55 -8.18 -28.04
C ALA A 255 -0.30 -8.76 -27.33
N LEU A 256 0.87 -8.17 -27.59
CA LEU A 256 2.11 -8.54 -26.89
C LEU A 256 1.98 -8.25 -25.38
N LEU A 257 1.56 -7.03 -25.02
CA LEU A 257 1.40 -6.64 -23.63
C LEU A 257 0.38 -7.52 -22.90
N ALA A 258 -0.76 -7.82 -23.52
CA ALA A 258 -1.77 -8.70 -22.93
C ALA A 258 -1.20 -10.09 -22.58
N ARG A 259 -0.33 -10.64 -23.41
CA ARG A 259 0.36 -11.91 -23.12
C ARG A 259 1.38 -11.76 -22.03
N VAL A 260 2.16 -10.67 -22.04
CA VAL A 260 3.20 -10.39 -21.03
C VAL A 260 2.57 -10.16 -19.65
N GLU A 261 1.47 -9.42 -19.56
CA GLU A 261 0.75 -9.12 -18.32
C GLU A 261 0.19 -10.37 -17.63
N GLU A 262 -0.12 -11.43 -18.38
CA GLU A 262 -0.65 -12.68 -17.84
C GLU A 262 0.43 -13.68 -17.39
N VAL A 263 1.69 -13.42 -17.69
CA VAL A 263 2.80 -14.28 -17.26
C VAL A 263 2.84 -14.38 -15.74
N GLU A 264 2.86 -15.60 -15.23
CA GLU A 264 3.02 -15.87 -13.80
C GLU A 264 4.50 -15.78 -13.39
N VAL A 265 4.75 -15.10 -12.30
CA VAL A 265 6.10 -14.87 -11.76
C VAL A 265 6.12 -15.14 -10.26
N GLU A 266 7.25 -15.68 -9.81
CA GLU A 266 7.52 -15.85 -8.39
C GLU A 266 8.07 -14.53 -7.83
N VAL A 267 7.35 -13.95 -6.87
CA VAL A 267 7.76 -12.73 -6.20
C VAL A 267 7.99 -12.98 -4.72
N PHE A 268 8.94 -12.25 -4.17
CA PHE A 268 9.26 -12.24 -2.75
C PHE A 268 8.73 -10.93 -2.15
N PRO A 269 7.46 -10.89 -1.71
CA PRO A 269 6.91 -9.67 -1.16
C PRO A 269 7.71 -9.29 0.09
N ARG A 270 8.13 -8.04 0.17
CA ARG A 270 8.68 -7.51 1.40
C ARG A 270 7.61 -7.54 2.47
N ALA A 271 8.00 -7.97 3.65
CA ALA A 271 7.11 -7.89 4.80
C ALA A 271 6.77 -6.41 5.06
N LYS A 272 5.49 -6.08 5.14
CA LYS A 272 5.01 -4.70 5.29
C LYS A 272 4.04 -4.60 6.46
N VAL A 273 4.24 -3.59 7.28
CA VAL A 273 3.34 -3.24 8.37
C VAL A 273 2.76 -1.86 8.09
N VAL A 274 1.46 -1.79 7.96
CA VAL A 274 0.73 -0.54 7.73
C VAL A 274 -0.03 -0.18 8.99
N VAL A 275 0.23 1.01 9.52
CA VAL A 275 -0.42 1.50 10.74
C VAL A 275 -1.19 2.78 10.43
N ASN A 276 -2.48 2.80 10.75
CA ASN A 276 -3.27 4.01 10.69
C ASN A 276 -3.36 4.64 12.08
N GLU A 277 -2.65 5.78 12.27
CA GLU A 277 -2.59 6.46 13.57
C GLU A 277 -3.97 6.97 14.02
N ARG A 278 -4.81 7.40 13.08
CA ARG A 278 -6.12 7.98 13.38
C ARG A 278 -7.14 6.95 13.85
N THR A 279 -7.12 5.74 13.27
CA THR A 279 -8.08 4.68 13.59
C THR A 279 -7.52 3.65 14.57
N GLY A 280 -6.20 3.64 14.77
CA GLY A 280 -5.50 2.62 15.55
C GLY A 280 -5.44 1.26 14.87
N THR A 281 -5.71 1.19 13.56
CA THR A 281 -5.70 -0.06 12.83
C THR A 281 -4.26 -0.42 12.45
N VAL A 282 -3.83 -1.63 12.77
CA VAL A 282 -2.55 -2.20 12.35
C VAL A 282 -2.84 -3.33 11.36
N VAL A 283 -2.27 -3.25 10.18
CA VAL A 283 -2.36 -4.28 9.14
C VAL A 283 -0.98 -4.86 8.93
N ILE A 284 -0.83 -6.16 9.13
CA ILE A 284 0.44 -6.87 9.01
C ILE A 284 0.40 -7.72 7.75
N GLY A 285 1.29 -7.44 6.82
CA GLY A 285 1.46 -8.19 5.59
C GLY A 285 2.68 -9.11 5.68
N GLY A 286 2.45 -10.43 5.59
CA GLY A 286 3.52 -11.42 5.67
C GLY A 286 3.85 -11.88 7.09
N ASN A 287 4.76 -12.85 7.20
CA ASN A 287 5.24 -13.35 8.49
C ASN A 287 6.42 -12.51 8.95
N VAL A 288 6.15 -11.45 9.70
CA VAL A 288 7.19 -10.54 10.20
C VAL A 288 7.69 -11.04 11.55
N ARG A 289 8.96 -11.43 11.61
CA ARG A 289 9.64 -11.85 12.83
C ARG A 289 10.36 -10.67 13.48
N LEU A 290 10.41 -10.72 14.79
CA LEU A 290 11.06 -9.71 15.61
C LEU A 290 12.43 -10.22 16.05
N GLN A 291 13.45 -9.36 15.92
CA GLN A 291 14.78 -9.60 16.44
C GLN A 291 14.85 -9.23 17.94
N PRO A 292 15.77 -9.83 18.71
CA PRO A 292 15.96 -9.51 20.12
C PRO A 292 16.21 -8.02 20.32
N VAL A 293 15.39 -7.39 21.17
CA VAL A 293 15.50 -5.96 21.46
C VAL A 293 14.84 -5.65 22.82
N THR A 294 15.33 -4.64 23.51
CA THR A 294 14.69 -4.08 24.70
C THR A 294 14.29 -2.64 24.43
N ILE A 295 13.01 -2.32 24.59
CA ILE A 295 12.45 -0.99 24.36
C ILE A 295 11.81 -0.50 25.65
N LEU A 296 12.14 0.73 26.02
CA LEU A 296 11.47 1.46 27.08
C LEU A 296 10.68 2.61 26.47
N HIS A 297 9.37 2.57 26.63
CA HIS A 297 8.49 3.62 26.13
C HIS A 297 7.51 4.05 27.24
N GLY A 298 7.65 5.29 27.74
CA GLY A 298 6.85 5.76 28.86
C GLY A 298 7.01 4.87 30.11
N GLY A 299 5.92 4.24 30.56
CA GLY A 299 5.90 3.28 31.67
C GLY A 299 5.92 1.81 31.22
N LEU A 300 6.18 1.53 29.93
CA LEU A 300 6.18 0.19 29.36
C LEU A 300 7.61 -0.27 29.09
N VAL A 301 7.92 -1.52 29.41
CA VAL A 301 9.17 -2.19 29.05
C VAL A 301 8.83 -3.39 28.18
N VAL A 302 9.26 -3.36 26.92
CA VAL A 302 9.15 -4.48 25.98
C VAL A 302 10.53 -5.13 25.89
N ASN A 303 10.61 -6.41 26.21
CA ASN A 303 11.85 -7.18 26.17
C ASN A 303 11.67 -8.43 25.30
N ILE A 304 12.41 -8.50 24.19
CA ILE A 304 12.46 -9.68 23.32
C ILE A 304 13.79 -10.36 23.58
N VAL A 305 13.75 -11.56 24.16
CA VAL A 305 14.94 -12.28 24.65
C VAL A 305 15.16 -13.56 23.88
N SER A 306 16.42 -13.81 23.50
CA SER A 306 16.85 -15.10 22.98
C SER A 306 16.92 -16.12 24.11
N HIS A 307 16.07 -17.13 24.09
CA HIS A 307 16.20 -18.27 25.01
C HIS A 307 17.05 -19.35 24.34
N PHE A 308 18.28 -19.51 24.81
CA PHE A 308 19.07 -20.69 24.48
C PHE A 308 18.58 -21.85 25.36
N GLU A 309 17.85 -22.81 24.81
CA GLU A 309 17.63 -24.09 25.45
C GLU A 309 18.98 -24.82 25.49
N VAL A 310 19.60 -24.89 26.63
CA VAL A 310 20.74 -25.77 26.86
C VAL A 310 20.21 -27.19 26.94
N ALA A 311 20.36 -27.97 25.89
CA ALA A 311 20.08 -29.38 25.93
C ALA A 311 21.03 -30.04 26.96
N GLN A 312 20.50 -30.36 28.12
CA GLN A 312 21.22 -31.14 29.11
C GLN A 312 21.39 -32.56 28.59
N PRO A 313 22.61 -33.12 28.54
CA PRO A 313 22.81 -34.54 28.24
C PRO A 313 22.13 -35.40 29.29
N ASN A 314 21.58 -36.55 28.87
CA ASN A 314 20.97 -37.51 29.75
C ASN A 314 21.93 -37.90 30.91
N PRO A 315 21.39 -38.26 32.09
CA PRO A 315 22.17 -38.44 33.35
C PRO A 315 23.24 -39.55 33.37
N LEU A 316 23.53 -40.17 32.24
CA LEU A 316 24.55 -41.22 32.08
C LEU A 316 25.61 -40.93 30.99
N ALA A 317 25.65 -39.73 30.44
CA ALA A 317 26.72 -39.32 29.54
C ALA A 317 27.80 -38.54 30.30
N GLN A 318 29.06 -38.94 30.15
CA GLN A 318 30.23 -38.24 30.74
C GLN A 318 30.38 -36.86 30.09
N GLY A 319 29.90 -35.81 30.74
CA GLY A 319 30.08 -34.39 30.36
C GLY A 319 30.08 -33.54 31.61
N THR A 320 31.01 -32.59 31.72
CA THR A 320 31.16 -31.67 32.85
C THR A 320 30.10 -30.57 32.77
N THR A 321 29.29 -30.45 33.84
CA THR A 321 28.30 -29.37 34.03
C THR A 321 29.02 -28.05 34.31
N GLN A 322 28.91 -27.05 33.44
CA GLN A 322 29.26 -25.66 33.74
C GLN A 322 28.04 -24.95 34.28
N VAL A 323 28.08 -24.60 35.57
CA VAL A 323 27.04 -23.78 36.23
C VAL A 323 27.34 -22.32 35.93
N VAL A 324 26.49 -21.68 35.16
CA VAL A 324 26.50 -20.21 35.01
C VAL A 324 25.60 -19.63 36.12
N GLN A 325 26.19 -18.90 37.05
CA GLN A 325 25.45 -18.20 38.08
C GLN A 325 24.57 -17.09 37.48
N GLN A 326 23.28 -17.22 37.62
CA GLN A 326 22.34 -16.13 37.36
C GLN A 326 22.31 -15.25 38.62
N THR A 327 22.83 -14.05 38.54
CA THR A 327 22.68 -13.03 39.57
C THR A 327 21.35 -12.31 39.38
N THR A 328 20.32 -12.70 40.13
CA THR A 328 19.05 -11.99 40.15
C THR A 328 19.19 -10.75 41.04
N VAL A 329 19.28 -9.58 40.47
CA VAL A 329 19.17 -8.32 41.21
C VAL A 329 17.69 -7.93 41.29
N GLN A 330 17.06 -8.13 42.44
CA GLN A 330 15.72 -7.62 42.73
C GLN A 330 15.86 -6.13 43.11
N ALA A 331 15.58 -5.24 42.15
CA ALA A 331 15.26 -3.85 42.45
C ALA A 331 13.72 -3.74 42.53
N GLN A 332 13.21 -3.42 43.72
CA GLN A 332 11.80 -3.07 43.92
C GLN A 332 11.58 -1.65 43.43
N ASP A 333 11.13 -1.50 42.20
CA ASP A 333 10.54 -0.29 41.65
C ASP A 333 9.12 -0.54 41.22
N LYS A 334 8.28 0.54 41.15
CA LYS A 334 6.85 0.54 40.83
C LYS A 334 6.49 -0.48 39.72
N PRO A 335 5.27 -1.05 39.70
CA PRO A 335 4.89 -2.02 38.69
C PRO A 335 4.98 -1.39 37.30
N VAL A 336 6.08 -1.63 36.63
CA VAL A 336 6.28 -1.31 35.24
C VAL A 336 5.61 -2.46 34.45
N ASN A 337 4.67 -2.15 33.59
CA ASN A 337 4.09 -3.16 32.73
C ASN A 337 5.20 -3.71 31.84
N ARG A 338 5.57 -4.95 32.06
CA ARG A 338 6.66 -5.61 31.33
C ARG A 338 6.08 -6.67 30.40
N ILE A 339 6.46 -6.61 29.14
CA ILE A 339 6.18 -7.65 28.14
C ILE A 339 7.48 -8.39 27.85
N GLU A 340 7.46 -9.71 28.02
CA GLU A 340 8.55 -10.59 27.64
C GLU A 340 8.07 -11.49 26.46
N LEU A 341 8.70 -11.33 25.32
CA LEU A 341 8.46 -12.15 24.13
C LEU A 341 9.69 -13.03 23.86
N LYS A 342 9.43 -14.23 23.32
CA LYS A 342 10.51 -15.13 22.91
C LYS A 342 11.09 -14.69 21.58
N GLU A 343 12.33 -15.07 21.30
CA GLU A 343 12.94 -14.91 20.00
C GLU A 343 12.08 -15.58 18.91
N GLY A 344 11.88 -14.90 17.78
CA GLY A 344 11.01 -15.35 16.71
C GLY A 344 9.52 -15.06 16.94
N ALA A 345 9.16 -14.32 18.00
CA ALA A 345 7.81 -13.79 18.16
C ALA A 345 7.42 -12.95 16.93
N THR A 346 6.15 -13.00 16.59
CA THR A 346 5.61 -12.23 15.48
C THR A 346 5.17 -10.84 15.93
N ILE A 347 4.98 -9.93 14.98
CA ILE A 347 4.38 -8.62 15.30
C ILE A 347 2.96 -8.80 15.85
N ASP A 348 2.22 -9.78 15.37
CA ASP A 348 0.86 -10.07 15.88
C ASP A 348 0.90 -10.34 17.38
N ASP A 349 1.84 -11.19 17.83
CA ASP A 349 2.03 -11.48 19.26
C ASP A 349 2.38 -10.22 20.06
N LEU A 350 3.23 -9.36 19.50
CA LEU A 350 3.60 -8.10 20.16
C LEU A 350 2.40 -7.16 20.28
N VAL A 351 1.66 -6.95 19.19
CA VAL A 351 0.50 -6.04 19.15
C VAL A 351 -0.59 -6.54 20.10
N GLU A 352 -0.87 -7.84 20.11
CA GLU A 352 -1.84 -8.45 21.02
C GLU A 352 -1.45 -8.22 22.48
N ASN A 353 -0.20 -8.48 22.85
CA ASN A 353 0.29 -8.25 24.21
C ASN A 353 0.24 -6.77 24.61
N LEU A 354 0.60 -5.85 23.69
CA LEU A 354 0.50 -4.42 23.93
C LEU A 354 -0.94 -3.96 24.16
N GLN A 355 -1.89 -4.50 23.40
CA GLN A 355 -3.32 -4.22 23.58
C GLN A 355 -3.86 -4.78 24.89
N GLN A 356 -3.43 -5.96 25.32
CA GLN A 356 -3.84 -6.57 26.59
C GLN A 356 -3.44 -5.73 27.81
N ILE A 357 -2.30 -5.05 27.76
CA ILE A 357 -1.85 -4.14 28.83
C ILE A 357 -2.41 -2.72 28.69
N GLY A 358 -3.27 -2.46 27.68
CA GLY A 358 -3.94 -1.18 27.49
C GLY A 358 -3.09 -0.10 26.81
N ALA A 359 -2.07 -0.48 26.02
CA ALA A 359 -1.32 0.46 25.18
C ALA A 359 -2.24 1.13 24.15
N THR A 360 -2.06 2.43 23.97
CA THR A 360 -2.81 3.17 22.95
C THR A 360 -2.26 2.90 21.55
N ALA A 361 -3.05 3.17 20.51
CA ALA A 361 -2.59 3.06 19.13
C ALA A 361 -1.31 3.86 18.86
N ARG A 362 -1.19 5.04 19.48
CA ARG A 362 -0.01 5.90 19.35
C ARG A 362 1.22 5.27 20.00
N ASP A 363 1.06 4.63 21.16
CA ASP A 363 2.17 3.91 21.82
C ASP A 363 2.66 2.75 20.94
N ILE A 364 1.73 1.99 20.36
CA ILE A 364 2.05 0.88 19.44
C ILE A 364 2.84 1.41 18.23
N VAL A 365 2.41 2.51 17.60
CA VAL A 365 3.13 3.13 16.48
C VAL A 365 4.53 3.52 16.89
N SER A 366 4.68 4.21 18.02
CA SER A 366 5.98 4.67 18.53
C SER A 366 6.94 3.51 18.84
N ILE A 367 6.41 2.42 19.40
CA ILE A 367 7.19 1.20 19.67
C ILE A 367 7.64 0.54 18.37
N LEU A 368 6.74 0.38 17.38
CA LEU A 368 7.08 -0.20 16.10
C LEU A 368 8.11 0.65 15.33
N GLN A 369 8.01 1.97 15.39
CA GLN A 369 9.00 2.88 14.80
C GLN A 369 10.36 2.72 15.48
N ALA A 370 10.41 2.70 16.82
CA ALA A 370 11.65 2.47 17.54
C ALA A 370 12.29 1.12 17.23
N MET A 371 11.47 0.06 17.07
CA MET A 371 11.94 -1.26 16.65
C MET A 371 12.52 -1.24 15.23
N LYS A 372 11.90 -0.50 14.32
CA LYS A 372 12.39 -0.34 12.95
C LYS A 372 13.74 0.38 12.93
N GLU A 373 13.88 1.47 13.68
CA GLU A 373 15.13 2.23 13.81
C GLU A 373 16.24 1.42 14.47
N ALA A 374 15.88 0.59 15.46
CA ALA A 374 16.81 -0.33 16.12
C ALA A 374 17.20 -1.54 15.25
N GLY A 375 16.59 -1.73 14.08
CA GLY A 375 16.83 -2.90 13.22
C GLY A 375 16.18 -4.20 13.72
N ALA A 376 15.35 -4.12 14.75
CA ALA A 376 14.66 -5.28 15.33
C ALA A 376 13.39 -5.68 14.56
N LEU A 377 12.95 -4.85 13.62
CA LEU A 377 11.79 -5.08 12.76
C LEU A 377 12.23 -5.27 11.31
N GLU A 378 12.19 -6.51 10.83
CA GLU A 378 12.54 -6.86 9.44
C GLU A 378 11.33 -6.68 8.50
N ALA A 379 10.71 -5.51 8.54
CA ALA A 379 9.58 -5.15 7.69
C ALA A 379 9.64 -3.68 7.30
N GLU A 380 8.97 -3.32 6.21
CA GLU A 380 8.69 -1.93 5.89
C GLU A 380 7.55 -1.42 6.76
N LEU A 381 7.73 -0.28 7.42
CA LEU A 381 6.71 0.34 8.26
C LEU A 381 6.13 1.55 7.52
N GLU A 382 4.84 1.52 7.23
CA GLU A 382 4.09 2.64 6.64
C GLU A 382 3.07 3.15 7.64
N VAL A 383 3.06 4.45 7.86
CA VAL A 383 2.10 5.12 8.76
C VAL A 383 1.15 5.98 7.90
N LEU A 384 -0.17 5.75 8.06
CA LEU A 384 -1.25 6.41 7.31
C LEU A 384 -2.03 7.39 8.19
#